data_ec40e9d5f1f65612e599299ee5b5260f
#
_entry.id   ec40e9d5f1f65612e599299ee5b5260f
#
_cell.length_a   1.000
_cell.length_b   1.000
_cell.length_c   1.000
_cell.angle_alpha   90.00
_cell.angle_beta   90.00
_cell.angle_gamma   90.00
#
_symmetry.space_group_name_H-M   'P 1'
#
loop_
_entity.id
_entity.type
_entity.pdbx_description
1 polymer ?
#
loop_
_entity_poly.entity_id
_entity_poly.type
_entity_poly.pdbx_seq_one_letter_code
_entity_poly.pdbx_strand_id
1 'polypeptide(L)'
;MTTLTARRFDTGEAIRIHFLGKQVASIFPASVSSAELESLPFIAPGLFDIQLNGFNGIWFSSEQLTVAQVEQVIHDYLKQGI
;
A
#
# COMPACT_ATOMS: atom_id res chain seq x y z
N MET A 1 -5.28 5.79 -17.78
CA MET A 1 -5.05 6.48 -16.49
C MET A 1 -6.09 6.04 -15.49
N THR A 2 -5.66 5.66 -14.31
CA THR A 2 -6.55 5.28 -13.21
C THR A 2 -6.62 6.42 -12.20
N THR A 3 -7.80 6.67 -11.67
CA THR A 3 -8.04 7.73 -10.68
C THR A 3 -8.64 7.11 -9.42
N LEU A 4 -8.13 7.50 -8.27
CA LEU A 4 -8.62 7.07 -6.96
C LEU A 4 -8.95 8.31 -6.12
N THR A 5 -10.09 8.30 -5.45
CA THR A 5 -10.47 9.31 -4.46
C THR A 5 -10.41 8.68 -3.07
N ALA A 6 -9.72 9.33 -2.15
CA ALA A 6 -9.49 8.80 -0.81
C ALA A 6 -9.25 9.93 0.19
N ARG A 7 -9.16 9.58 1.48
CA ARG A 7 -8.78 10.53 2.54
C ARG A 7 -7.29 10.38 2.86
N ARG A 8 -6.59 11.49 2.97
CA ARG A 8 -5.20 11.45 3.45
C ARG A 8 -5.14 10.96 4.90
N PHE A 9 -4.22 10.06 5.16
CA PHE A 9 -4.07 9.46 6.50
C PHE A 9 -3.70 10.48 7.58
N ASP A 10 -2.99 11.56 7.22
CA ASP A 10 -2.43 12.54 8.14
C ASP A 10 -3.36 13.74 8.39
N THR A 11 -4.15 14.15 7.40
CA THR A 11 -5.01 15.33 7.50
C THR A 11 -6.50 15.01 7.49
N GLY A 12 -6.90 13.84 6.98
CA GLY A 12 -8.29 13.49 6.77
C GLY A 12 -8.93 14.19 5.58
N GLU A 13 -8.18 14.97 4.82
CA GLU A 13 -8.69 15.67 3.65
C GLU A 13 -8.94 14.70 2.48
N ALA A 14 -10.00 14.97 1.69
CA ALA A 14 -10.24 14.24 0.46
C ALA A 14 -9.22 14.65 -0.60
N ILE A 15 -8.61 13.67 -1.23
CA ILE A 15 -7.67 13.87 -2.33
C ILE A 15 -8.04 12.97 -3.49
N ARG A 16 -7.62 13.39 -4.67
CA ARG A 16 -7.73 12.59 -5.90
C ARG A 16 -6.34 12.30 -6.41
N ILE A 17 -6.08 11.02 -6.65
CA ILE A 17 -4.78 10.55 -7.10
C ILE A 17 -4.93 10.01 -8.50
N HIS A 18 -4.11 10.51 -9.43
CA HIS A 18 -4.02 9.99 -10.79
C HIS A 18 -2.80 9.09 -10.90
N PHE A 19 -3.02 7.90 -11.43
CA PHE A 19 -1.96 6.92 -11.70
C PHE A 19 -1.72 6.83 -13.19
N LEU A 20 -0.45 6.78 -13.57
CA LEU A 20 -0.03 6.46 -14.92
C LEU A 20 0.77 5.15 -14.86
N GLY A 21 0.13 4.05 -15.27
CA GLY A 21 0.71 2.73 -15.06
C GLY A 21 0.88 2.44 -13.56
N LYS A 22 2.09 2.15 -13.14
CA LYS A 22 2.44 1.84 -11.75
C LYS A 22 2.92 3.05 -10.95
N GLN A 23 2.84 4.24 -11.50
CA GLN A 23 3.35 5.45 -10.88
C GLN A 23 2.23 6.43 -10.54
N VAL A 24 2.41 7.17 -9.46
CA VAL A 24 1.55 8.29 -9.10
C VAL A 24 1.94 9.47 -10.01
N ALA A 25 1.01 9.89 -10.87
CA ALA A 25 1.25 11.01 -11.77
C ALA A 25 0.97 12.36 -11.11
N SER A 26 -0.12 12.45 -10.32
CA SER A 26 -0.49 13.68 -9.62
C SER A 26 -1.39 13.39 -8.43
N ILE A 27 -1.35 14.28 -7.44
CA ILE A 27 -2.22 14.27 -6.25
C ILE A 27 -2.74 15.69 -6.09
N PHE A 28 -4.05 15.84 -5.94
CA PHE A 28 -4.66 17.15 -5.74
C PHE A 28 -5.90 17.05 -4.85
N PRO A 29 -6.31 18.16 -4.19
CA PRO A 29 -7.48 18.17 -3.34
C PRO A 29 -8.74 17.79 -4.14
N ALA A 30 -9.64 17.04 -3.51
CA ALA A 30 -10.93 16.71 -4.07
C ALA A 30 -12.03 17.41 -3.27
N SER A 31 -13.04 17.92 -3.99
CA SER A 31 -14.22 18.51 -3.37
C SER A 31 -15.31 17.44 -3.25
N VAL A 32 -15.62 17.05 -2.01
CA VAL A 32 -16.64 16.03 -1.71
C VAL A 32 -17.56 16.52 -0.59
N SER A 33 -18.76 15.97 -0.52
CA SER A 33 -19.67 16.24 0.60
C SER A 33 -19.17 15.57 1.88
N SER A 34 -19.69 16.01 3.03
CA SER A 34 -19.35 15.39 4.33
C SER A 34 -19.69 13.90 4.35
N ALA A 35 -20.84 13.52 3.76
CA ALA A 35 -21.25 12.12 3.70
C ALA A 35 -20.30 11.30 2.82
N GLU A 36 -19.88 11.83 1.69
CA GLU A 36 -18.90 11.17 0.83
C GLU A 36 -17.55 11.02 1.52
N LEU A 37 -17.09 12.07 2.21
CA LEU A 37 -15.82 12.04 2.94
C LEU A 37 -15.79 10.89 3.95
N GLU A 38 -16.86 10.71 4.72
CA GLU A 38 -16.95 9.63 5.71
C GLU A 38 -16.91 8.24 5.09
N SER A 39 -17.36 8.09 3.85
CA SER A 39 -17.38 6.81 3.15
C SER A 39 -16.05 6.48 2.45
N LEU A 40 -15.16 7.47 2.29
CA LEU A 40 -13.88 7.25 1.60
C LEU A 40 -12.89 6.47 2.48
N PRO A 41 -12.12 5.56 1.89
CA PRO A 41 -11.03 4.91 2.60
C PRO A 41 -9.91 5.89 2.88
N PHE A 42 -9.10 5.60 3.89
CA PHE A 42 -7.84 6.31 4.10
C PHE A 42 -6.77 5.78 3.17
N ILE A 43 -5.87 6.65 2.76
CA ILE A 43 -4.70 6.28 1.96
C ILE A 43 -3.44 6.82 2.60
N ALA A 44 -2.39 6.02 2.57
CA ALA A 44 -1.07 6.35 3.09
C ALA A 44 0.00 5.78 2.15
N PRO A 45 1.24 6.28 2.22
CA PRO A 45 2.36 5.61 1.58
C PRO A 45 2.50 4.18 2.13
N GLY A 46 2.99 3.26 1.30
CA GLY A 46 3.31 1.90 1.74
C GLY A 46 4.35 1.93 2.86
N LEU A 47 4.33 0.89 3.69
CA LEU A 47 5.31 0.74 4.76
C LEU A 47 6.65 0.30 4.17
N PHE A 48 7.73 0.72 4.82
CA PHE A 48 9.08 0.36 4.42
C PHE A 48 9.73 -0.46 5.53
N ASP A 49 10.14 -1.70 5.20
CA ASP A 49 10.82 -2.58 6.13
C ASP A 49 12.30 -2.61 5.80
N ILE A 50 13.14 -2.20 6.74
CA ILE A 50 14.58 -2.09 6.54
C ILE A 50 15.32 -3.41 6.80
N GLN A 51 14.66 -4.39 7.39
CA GLN A 51 15.24 -5.70 7.65
C GLN A 51 14.15 -6.77 7.73
N LEU A 52 14.32 -7.85 6.98
CA LEU A 52 13.38 -8.96 6.92
C LEU A 52 14.14 -10.27 7.11
N ASN A 53 13.78 -11.02 8.15
CA ASN A 53 14.37 -12.34 8.43
C ASN A 53 13.49 -13.51 7.99
N GLY A 54 12.24 -13.23 7.67
CA GLY A 54 11.22 -14.21 7.26
C GLY A 54 9.83 -13.74 7.65
N PHE A 55 8.80 -14.49 7.27
CA PHE A 55 7.40 -14.17 7.54
C PHE A 55 6.54 -15.43 7.42
N ASN A 56 5.46 -15.49 8.21
CA ASN A 56 4.48 -16.58 8.15
C ASN A 56 5.10 -17.99 8.22
N GLY A 57 6.04 -18.19 9.16
CA GLY A 57 6.68 -19.48 9.39
C GLY A 57 7.81 -19.82 8.43
N ILE A 58 8.13 -18.92 7.50
CA ILE A 58 9.25 -19.08 6.57
C ILE A 58 10.43 -18.24 7.07
N TRP A 59 11.57 -18.87 7.31
CA TRP A 59 12.80 -18.24 7.80
C TRP A 59 13.84 -18.17 6.69
N PHE A 60 14.35 -16.97 6.41
CA PHE A 60 15.36 -16.77 5.35
C PHE A 60 16.72 -17.40 5.71
N SER A 61 16.98 -17.67 6.98
CA SER A 61 18.18 -18.36 7.43
C SER A 61 18.10 -19.88 7.28
N SER A 62 16.97 -20.44 6.86
CA SER A 62 16.83 -21.89 6.67
C SER A 62 17.68 -22.37 5.50
N GLU A 63 18.43 -23.46 5.72
CA GLU A 63 19.20 -24.11 4.66
C GLU A 63 18.34 -24.73 3.58
N GLN A 64 17.05 -24.95 3.87
CA GLN A 64 16.08 -25.55 2.94
C GLN A 64 15.20 -24.50 2.25
N LEU A 65 15.57 -23.22 2.34
CA LEU A 65 14.83 -22.14 1.73
C LEU A 65 14.77 -22.30 0.21
N THR A 66 13.58 -22.15 -0.36
CA THR A 66 13.35 -22.23 -1.81
C THR A 66 12.99 -20.85 -2.37
N VAL A 67 13.15 -20.69 -3.70
CA VAL A 67 12.71 -19.47 -4.40
C VAL A 67 11.21 -19.26 -4.22
N ALA A 68 10.42 -20.33 -4.28
CA ALA A 68 8.97 -20.24 -4.08
C ALA A 68 8.61 -19.70 -2.69
N GLN A 69 9.37 -20.08 -1.65
CA GLN A 69 9.15 -19.58 -0.30
C GLN A 69 9.49 -18.10 -0.19
N VAL A 70 10.55 -17.63 -0.82
CA VAL A 70 10.91 -16.21 -0.86
C VAL A 70 9.81 -15.40 -1.57
N GLU A 71 9.32 -15.87 -2.70
CA GLU A 71 8.21 -15.25 -3.43
C GLU A 71 6.94 -15.18 -2.57
N GLN A 72 6.65 -16.23 -1.81
CA GLN A 72 5.50 -16.26 -0.91
C GLN A 72 5.60 -15.20 0.18
N VAL A 73 6.78 -15.04 0.79
CA VAL A 73 7.01 -14.01 1.82
C VAL A 73 6.83 -12.60 1.24
N ILE A 74 7.38 -12.35 0.06
CA ILE A 74 7.23 -11.04 -0.61
C ILE A 74 5.75 -10.76 -0.87
N HIS A 75 5.01 -11.73 -1.39
CA HIS A 75 3.59 -11.59 -1.66
C HIS A 75 2.78 -11.30 -0.39
N ASP A 76 3.07 -12.03 0.70
CA ASP A 76 2.39 -11.85 1.97
C ASP A 76 2.69 -10.47 2.59
N TYR A 77 3.91 -9.97 2.44
CA TYR A 77 4.29 -8.63 2.89
C TYR A 77 3.55 -7.54 2.11
N LEU A 78 3.43 -7.67 0.80
CA LEU A 78 2.68 -6.72 -0.02
C LEU A 78 1.23 -6.59 0.43
N LYS A 79 0.62 -7.68 0.89
CA LYS A 79 -0.74 -7.66 1.45
C LYS A 79 -0.85 -6.88 2.75
N GLN A 80 0.25 -6.71 3.47
CA GLN A 80 0.30 -5.92 4.72
C GLN A 80 0.62 -4.45 4.47
N GLY A 81 0.79 -4.04 3.23
CA GLY A 81 1.13 -2.66 2.87
C GLY A 81 2.62 -2.32 2.99
N ILE A 82 3.44 -3.34 3.03
CA ILE A 82 4.90 -3.17 3.12
C ILE A 82 5.55 -3.18 1.75
#